data_18a42f148387aef08ed5d1883a193456
#
_entry.id   18a42f148387aef08ed5d1883a193456
#
_cell.length_a   1.000
_cell.length_b   1.000
_cell.length_c   1.000
_cell.angle_alpha   90.00
_cell.angle_beta   90.00
_cell.angle_gamma   90.00
#
_symmetry.space_group_name_H-M   'P 1'
#
loop_
_entity.id
_entity.type
_entity.pdbx_description
1 polymer ?
#
loop_
_entity_poly.entity_id
_entity_poly.type
_entity_poly.pdbx_seq_one_letter_code
_entity_poly.pdbx_strand_id
1 'polypeptide(L)'
;MADFMENNQKDEEVLKLSLSKPAYFKILIDRYEEPFLRKALGILRQKEEAEDVVQETFVKIYLNGKKFKKLQDIEFKSWAYKVLVNAAISRYRKISKKWKMESNEPLDLELTAERNGLTENLALEKETKSVAADLISRLPKPLARLVSLYYIEDKSYKEITKQESITIPALKMKLFRAKKILKDLAKKEDEYKQ
;
A
#
# COMPACT_ATOMS: atom_id res chain seq x y z
N MET A 1 7.39 30.51 20.62
CA MET A 1 7.20 29.41 21.62
C MET A 1 6.05 28.45 21.26
N ALA A 2 5.11 28.82 20.41
CA ALA A 2 4.06 27.89 19.94
C ALA A 2 4.60 26.77 19.01
N ASP A 3 5.53 27.08 18.13
CA ASP A 3 6.12 26.14 17.15
C ASP A 3 6.88 24.94 17.75
N PHE A 4 7.42 25.09 18.95
CA PHE A 4 8.22 24.04 19.59
C PHE A 4 7.37 22.96 20.30
N MET A 5 6.14 23.29 20.66
CA MET A 5 5.21 22.31 21.28
C MET A 5 4.44 21.46 20.27
N GLU A 6 4.30 21.92 19.03
CA GLU A 6 3.56 21.20 17.97
C GLU A 6 4.30 19.96 17.43
N ASN A 7 5.63 19.94 17.52
CA ASN A 7 6.43 18.86 16.91
C ASN A 7 6.54 17.59 17.76
N ASN A 8 6.16 17.62 19.03
CA ASN A 8 6.31 16.48 19.96
C ASN A 8 5.00 15.76 20.31
N GLN A 9 3.87 16.19 19.73
CA GLN A 9 2.59 15.54 19.96
C GLN A 9 2.48 14.24 19.15
N LYS A 10 1.86 13.21 19.76
CA LYS A 10 1.57 11.94 19.07
C LYS A 10 0.55 12.17 17.94
N ASP A 11 0.75 11.52 16.83
CA ASP A 11 -0.10 11.68 15.64
C ASP A 11 -1.59 11.36 15.93
N GLU A 12 -1.86 10.42 16.85
CA GLU A 12 -3.21 10.09 17.30
C GLU A 12 -3.90 11.27 18.02
N GLU A 13 -3.14 12.00 18.83
CA GLU A 13 -3.62 13.19 19.55
C GLU A 13 -3.88 14.33 18.57
N VAL A 14 -2.95 14.56 17.64
CA VAL A 14 -3.10 15.56 16.59
C VAL A 14 -4.33 15.25 15.73
N LEU A 15 -4.54 13.99 15.32
CA LEU A 15 -5.74 13.58 14.59
C LEU A 15 -7.01 13.87 15.41
N LYS A 16 -7.02 13.51 16.70
CA LYS A 16 -8.17 13.75 17.57
C LYS A 16 -8.47 15.25 17.71
N LEU A 17 -7.45 16.08 17.90
CA LEU A 17 -7.58 17.53 17.97
C LEU A 17 -8.09 18.13 16.65
N SER A 18 -7.63 17.62 15.51
CA SER A 18 -8.04 18.09 14.19
C SER A 18 -9.54 17.90 13.92
N LEU A 19 -10.19 16.94 14.57
CA LEU A 19 -11.63 16.70 14.41
C LEU A 19 -12.49 17.80 15.04
N SER A 20 -11.97 18.53 16.03
CA SER A 20 -12.64 19.66 16.66
C SER A 20 -12.06 21.00 16.18
N LYS A 21 -10.77 21.03 15.84
CA LYS A 21 -10.04 22.21 15.34
C LYS A 21 -9.30 21.84 14.06
N PRO A 22 -9.90 22.02 12.87
CA PRO A 22 -9.34 21.56 11.57
C PRO A 22 -7.91 22.03 11.29
N ALA A 23 -7.52 23.21 11.79
CA ALA A 23 -6.16 23.73 11.61
C ALA A 23 -5.05 22.79 12.09
N TYR A 24 -5.31 21.97 13.12
CA TYR A 24 -4.33 20.98 13.60
C TYR A 24 -4.03 19.86 12.58
N PHE A 25 -4.92 19.63 11.60
CA PHE A 25 -4.68 18.62 10.58
C PHE A 25 -3.47 18.96 9.69
N LYS A 26 -3.15 20.25 9.59
CA LYS A 26 -1.96 20.72 8.87
C LYS A 26 -0.68 20.06 9.38
N ILE A 27 -0.57 19.83 10.68
CA ILE A 27 0.59 19.18 11.30
C ILE A 27 0.80 17.76 10.71
N LEU A 28 -0.28 17.01 10.50
CA LEU A 28 -0.19 15.68 9.89
C LEU A 28 0.15 15.78 8.40
N ILE A 29 -0.36 16.80 7.70
CA ILE A 29 0.01 17.01 6.30
C ILE A 29 1.51 17.29 6.23
N ASP A 30 2.02 18.25 6.99
CA ASP A 30 3.43 18.64 6.99
C ASP A 30 4.38 17.47 7.34
N ARG A 31 3.96 16.56 8.24
CA ARG A 31 4.74 15.37 8.61
C ARG A 31 4.74 14.27 7.56
N TYR A 32 3.64 14.11 6.82
CA TYR A 32 3.42 12.92 6.00
C TYR A 32 3.39 13.19 4.49
N GLU A 33 3.25 14.44 4.03
CA GLU A 33 3.13 14.77 2.60
C GLU A 33 4.31 14.23 1.78
N GLU A 34 5.53 14.58 2.15
CA GLU A 34 6.72 14.15 1.44
C GLU A 34 6.96 12.63 1.53
N PRO A 35 6.89 11.99 2.71
CA PRO A 35 6.97 10.53 2.82
C PRO A 35 5.88 9.80 2.03
N PHE A 36 4.65 10.34 2.00
CA PHE A 36 3.55 9.75 1.23
C PHE A 36 3.79 9.90 -0.26
N LEU A 37 4.26 11.06 -0.70
CA LEU A 37 4.57 11.29 -2.11
C LEU A 37 5.65 10.33 -2.60
N ARG A 38 6.75 10.16 -1.86
CA ARG A 38 7.79 9.17 -2.19
C ARG A 38 7.20 7.76 -2.32
N LYS A 39 6.32 7.38 -1.39
CA LYS A 39 5.71 6.05 -1.41
C LYS A 39 4.72 5.87 -2.57
N ALA A 40 3.90 6.88 -2.86
CA ALA A 40 2.96 6.87 -3.96
C ALA A 40 3.67 6.84 -5.32
N LEU A 41 4.75 7.63 -5.49
CA LEU A 41 5.61 7.62 -6.69
C LEU A 41 6.21 6.24 -6.96
N GLY A 42 6.66 5.54 -5.92
CA GLY A 42 7.17 4.17 -6.05
C GLY A 42 6.12 3.17 -6.55
N ILE A 43 4.83 3.46 -6.40
CA ILE A 43 3.74 2.59 -6.87
C ILE A 43 3.22 3.02 -8.24
N LEU A 44 3.00 4.34 -8.43
CA LEU A 44 2.30 4.89 -9.60
C LEU A 44 3.25 5.29 -10.72
N ARG A 45 4.51 5.62 -10.37
CA ARG A 45 5.56 6.05 -11.32
C ARG A 45 5.21 7.31 -12.15
N GLN A 46 4.14 8.00 -11.82
CA GLN A 46 3.66 9.22 -12.45
C GLN A 46 3.43 10.25 -11.35
N LYS A 47 4.04 11.44 -11.50
CA LYS A 47 4.06 12.46 -10.44
C LYS A 47 2.67 13.00 -10.15
N GLU A 48 1.93 13.37 -11.18
CA GLU A 48 0.59 13.94 -11.07
C GLU A 48 -0.37 12.96 -10.38
N GLU A 49 -0.33 11.69 -10.77
CA GLU A 49 -1.16 10.64 -10.18
C GLU A 49 -0.78 10.36 -8.71
N ALA A 50 0.51 10.48 -8.38
CA ALA A 50 0.99 10.32 -7.01
C ALA A 50 0.55 11.49 -6.12
N GLU A 51 0.64 12.72 -6.60
CA GLU A 51 0.17 13.92 -5.91
C GLU A 51 -1.34 13.85 -5.64
N ASP A 52 -2.14 13.48 -6.65
CA ASP A 52 -3.58 13.28 -6.52
C ASP A 52 -3.93 12.24 -5.45
N VAL A 53 -3.22 11.11 -5.46
CA VAL A 53 -3.43 10.03 -4.49
C VAL A 53 -3.04 10.46 -3.09
N VAL A 54 -2.00 11.26 -2.92
CA VAL A 54 -1.62 11.81 -1.60
C VAL A 54 -2.71 12.73 -1.08
N GLN A 55 -3.22 13.65 -1.90
CA GLN A 55 -4.33 14.53 -1.52
C GLN A 55 -5.58 13.74 -1.15
N GLU A 56 -5.98 12.76 -1.99
CA GLU A 56 -7.10 11.85 -1.71
C GLU A 56 -6.91 11.08 -0.39
N THR A 57 -5.67 10.71 -0.09
CA THR A 57 -5.32 10.00 1.14
C THR A 57 -5.54 10.87 2.36
N PHE A 58 -5.11 12.13 2.36
CA PHE A 58 -5.35 13.05 3.47
C PHE A 58 -6.84 13.30 3.68
N VAL A 59 -7.61 13.48 2.62
CA VAL A 59 -9.07 13.59 2.71
C VAL A 59 -9.67 12.33 3.36
N LYS A 60 -9.26 11.14 2.94
CA LYS A 60 -9.73 9.86 3.52
C LYS A 60 -9.34 9.72 4.99
N ILE A 61 -8.12 10.13 5.37
CA ILE A 61 -7.65 10.11 6.75
C ILE A 61 -8.53 11.05 7.60
N TYR A 62 -8.77 12.26 7.14
CA TYR A 62 -9.59 13.24 7.86
C TYR A 62 -11.05 12.76 8.05
N LEU A 63 -11.70 12.32 6.97
CA LEU A 63 -13.08 11.83 7.00
C LEU A 63 -13.26 10.58 7.86
N ASN A 64 -12.27 9.70 7.91
CA ASN A 64 -12.30 8.48 8.71
C ASN A 64 -11.63 8.62 10.08
N GLY A 65 -11.11 9.81 10.42
CA GLY A 65 -10.46 10.07 11.69
C GLY A 65 -11.32 9.73 12.90
N LYS A 66 -12.64 10.02 12.85
CA LYS A 66 -13.59 9.63 13.91
C LYS A 66 -13.72 8.12 14.10
N LYS A 67 -13.46 7.32 13.05
CA LYS A 67 -13.53 5.86 13.08
C LYS A 67 -12.16 5.24 13.41
N PHE A 68 -11.11 6.04 13.41
CA PHE A 68 -9.80 5.59 13.83
C PHE A 68 -9.86 5.22 15.31
N LYS A 69 -9.89 3.94 15.59
CA LYS A 69 -9.70 3.40 16.93
C LYS A 69 -8.29 2.87 16.98
N LYS A 70 -7.53 3.31 17.99
CA LYS A 70 -6.27 2.65 18.32
C LYS A 70 -6.65 1.22 18.74
N LEU A 71 -6.64 0.32 17.77
CA LEU A 71 -6.66 -1.11 18.07
C LEU A 71 -5.36 -1.37 18.82
N GLN A 72 -5.40 -2.19 19.86
CA GLN A 72 -4.19 -2.55 20.61
C GLN A 72 -3.06 -2.78 19.60
N ASP A 73 -1.98 -2.00 19.73
CA ASP A 73 -0.74 -2.05 18.94
C ASP A 73 -0.78 -1.49 17.48
N ILE A 74 -1.82 -0.77 17.05
CA ILE A 74 -1.79 -0.11 15.75
C ILE A 74 -1.56 1.39 15.93
N GLU A 75 -0.38 1.86 15.54
CA GLU A 75 -0.04 3.28 15.49
C GLU A 75 -0.74 3.97 14.31
N PHE A 76 -1.00 5.29 14.46
CA PHE A 76 -1.56 6.13 13.40
C PHE A 76 -0.77 6.00 12.09
N LYS A 77 0.56 6.04 12.16
CA LYS A 77 1.46 5.91 11.02
C LYS A 77 1.13 4.68 10.19
N SER A 78 1.05 3.51 10.82
CA SER A 78 0.76 2.25 10.15
C SER A 78 -0.62 2.24 9.47
N TRP A 79 -1.62 2.83 10.12
CA TRP A 79 -2.96 2.97 9.54
C TRP A 79 -2.97 3.95 8.36
N ALA A 80 -2.33 5.11 8.49
CA ALA A 80 -2.26 6.12 7.45
C ALA A 80 -1.56 5.61 6.18
N TYR A 81 -0.42 4.92 6.34
CA TYR A 81 0.24 4.25 5.20
C TYR A 81 -0.63 3.18 4.55
N LYS A 82 -1.44 2.45 5.31
CA LYS A 82 -2.39 1.49 4.74
C LYS A 82 -3.46 2.18 3.89
N VAL A 83 -3.95 3.36 4.31
CA VAL A 83 -4.89 4.15 3.53
C VAL A 83 -4.24 4.61 2.22
N LEU A 84 -3.00 5.12 2.28
CA LEU A 84 -2.23 5.56 1.13
C LEU A 84 -2.00 4.43 0.11
N VAL A 85 -1.45 3.31 0.57
CA VAL A 85 -1.13 2.17 -0.31
C VAL A 85 -2.38 1.62 -0.98
N ASN A 86 -3.50 1.52 -0.25
CA ASN A 86 -4.77 1.09 -0.84
C ASN A 86 -5.29 2.08 -1.90
N ALA A 87 -5.13 3.39 -1.68
CA ALA A 87 -5.50 4.40 -2.66
C ALA A 87 -4.60 4.32 -3.91
N ALA A 88 -3.28 4.20 -3.72
CA ALA A 88 -2.31 4.10 -4.80
C ALA A 88 -2.52 2.84 -5.65
N ILE A 89 -2.69 1.67 -5.04
CA ILE A 89 -3.00 0.43 -5.77
C ILE A 89 -4.32 0.55 -6.54
N SER A 90 -5.34 1.15 -5.95
CA SER A 90 -6.63 1.35 -6.62
C SER A 90 -6.49 2.28 -7.83
N ARG A 91 -5.68 3.33 -7.74
CA ARG A 91 -5.38 4.26 -8.84
C ARG A 91 -4.57 3.55 -9.93
N TYR A 92 -3.52 2.85 -9.57
CA TYR A 92 -2.70 2.05 -10.48
C TYR A 92 -3.56 1.09 -11.31
N ARG A 93 -4.49 0.36 -10.68
CA ARG A 93 -5.41 -0.56 -11.37
C ARG A 93 -6.32 0.14 -12.36
N LYS A 94 -6.81 1.35 -12.03
CA LYS A 94 -7.63 2.14 -12.94
C LYS A 94 -6.82 2.58 -14.16
N ILE A 95 -5.61 3.08 -13.95
CA ILE A 95 -4.70 3.52 -15.00
C ILE A 95 -4.35 2.33 -15.90
N SER A 96 -3.88 1.22 -15.35
CA SER A 96 -3.53 0.01 -16.12
C SER A 96 -4.72 -0.53 -16.92
N LYS A 97 -5.92 -0.47 -16.36
CA LYS A 97 -7.13 -0.87 -17.10
C LYS A 97 -7.44 0.06 -18.28
N LYS A 98 -7.30 1.38 -18.08
CA LYS A 98 -7.51 2.38 -19.13
C LYS A 98 -6.51 2.17 -20.27
N TRP A 99 -5.25 1.97 -19.95
CA TRP A 99 -4.20 1.68 -20.94
C TRP A 99 -4.48 0.40 -21.73
N LYS A 100 -4.92 -0.66 -21.08
CA LYS A 100 -5.31 -1.94 -21.75
C LYS A 100 -6.53 -1.79 -22.65
N MET A 101 -7.37 -0.81 -22.44
CA MET A 101 -8.56 -0.55 -23.29
C MET A 101 -8.23 0.39 -24.46
N GLU A 102 -7.26 1.27 -24.29
CA GLU A 102 -6.84 2.25 -25.31
C GLU A 102 -5.73 1.73 -26.22
N SER A 103 -4.87 0.85 -25.74
CA SER A 103 -3.85 0.16 -26.53
C SER A 103 -4.31 -1.24 -26.87
N ASN A 104 -4.56 -1.51 -28.14
CA ASN A 104 -4.79 -2.87 -28.65
C ASN A 104 -3.53 -3.74 -28.62
N GLU A 105 -2.45 -3.32 -27.97
CA GLU A 105 -1.20 -4.05 -27.81
C GLU A 105 -1.08 -4.65 -26.42
N PRO A 106 -0.57 -5.90 -26.28
CA PRO A 106 -0.17 -6.46 -24.99
C PRO A 106 0.96 -5.57 -24.43
N LEU A 107 0.71 -4.90 -23.31
CA LEU A 107 1.72 -4.09 -22.64
C LEU A 107 2.82 -5.02 -22.15
N ASP A 108 3.95 -4.98 -22.84
CA ASP A 108 5.19 -5.62 -22.37
C ASP A 108 5.64 -4.84 -21.13
N LEU A 109 5.47 -5.43 -19.96
CA LEU A 109 5.80 -4.84 -18.66
C LEU A 109 7.29 -4.49 -18.54
N GLU A 110 8.13 -4.99 -19.44
CA GLU A 110 9.56 -4.68 -19.50
C GLU A 110 9.85 -3.30 -20.10
N LEU A 111 9.03 -2.82 -21.05
CA LEU A 111 9.28 -1.55 -21.77
C LEU A 111 9.00 -0.29 -20.95
N THR A 112 8.17 -0.35 -19.89
CA THR A 112 7.91 0.81 -19.02
C THR A 112 8.99 1.03 -17.97
N ALA A 113 9.81 0.02 -17.68
CA ALA A 113 10.94 0.13 -16.74
C ALA A 113 12.15 0.87 -17.35
N GLU A 114 12.35 0.80 -18.66
CA GLU A 114 13.53 1.38 -19.32
C GLU A 114 13.42 2.88 -19.63
N ARG A 115 12.22 3.47 -19.61
CA ARG A 115 12.03 4.87 -20.04
C ARG A 115 12.29 5.94 -18.98
N ASN A 116 12.44 5.60 -17.72
CA ASN A 116 12.66 6.58 -16.64
C ASN A 116 13.86 6.20 -15.77
N GLY A 117 15.06 6.39 -16.25
CA GLY A 117 16.30 6.68 -15.51
C GLY A 117 16.49 6.10 -14.10
N LEU A 118 16.26 4.79 -13.87
CA LEU A 118 16.39 4.14 -12.59
C LEU A 118 17.26 2.88 -12.68
N THR A 119 18.51 3.08 -13.11
CA THR A 119 19.52 2.01 -13.18
C THR A 119 20.00 1.50 -11.81
N GLU A 120 19.79 2.24 -10.72
CA GLU A 120 20.24 1.82 -9.38
C GLU A 120 19.21 0.98 -8.59
N ASN A 121 17.91 1.07 -8.91
CA ASN A 121 16.88 0.33 -8.19
C ASN A 121 16.53 -1.06 -8.79
N LEU A 122 17.01 -1.38 -10.00
CA LEU A 122 16.68 -2.65 -10.67
C LEU A 122 17.30 -3.89 -9.99
N ALA A 123 18.48 -3.73 -9.40
CA ALA A 123 19.11 -4.82 -8.63
C ALA A 123 18.32 -5.09 -7.34
N LEU A 124 17.93 -4.04 -6.63
CA LEU A 124 17.13 -4.13 -5.39
C LEU A 124 15.70 -4.65 -5.65
N GLU A 125 15.07 -4.26 -6.78
CA GLU A 125 13.76 -4.79 -7.17
C GLU A 125 13.80 -6.27 -7.59
N LYS A 126 14.87 -6.72 -8.27
CA LYS A 126 15.06 -8.13 -8.60
C LYS A 126 15.27 -8.99 -7.37
N GLU A 127 16.06 -8.51 -6.42
CA GLU A 127 16.30 -9.19 -5.15
C GLU A 127 15.04 -9.22 -4.28
N THR A 128 14.31 -8.12 -4.19
CA THR A 128 13.03 -8.03 -3.47
C THR A 128 11.94 -8.90 -4.11
N LYS A 129 11.88 -8.96 -5.46
CA LYS A 129 10.95 -9.86 -6.18
C LYS A 129 11.32 -11.33 -5.97
N SER A 130 12.60 -11.66 -5.94
CA SER A 130 13.08 -13.02 -5.66
C SER A 130 12.73 -13.46 -4.24
N VAL A 131 12.98 -12.63 -3.24
CA VAL A 131 12.62 -12.89 -1.84
C VAL A 131 11.11 -13.01 -1.65
N ALA A 132 10.33 -12.12 -2.27
CA ALA A 132 8.87 -12.20 -2.21
C ALA A 132 8.32 -13.47 -2.88
N ALA A 133 8.88 -13.89 -4.02
CA ALA A 133 8.50 -15.13 -4.70
C ALA A 133 8.83 -16.36 -3.87
N ASP A 134 10.01 -16.38 -3.21
CA ASP A 134 10.39 -17.46 -2.32
C ASP A 134 9.45 -17.55 -1.11
N LEU A 135 9.16 -16.44 -0.44
CA LEU A 135 8.21 -16.40 0.67
C LEU A 135 6.81 -16.87 0.26
N ILE A 136 6.34 -16.48 -0.93
CA ILE A 136 5.05 -16.91 -1.45
C ILE A 136 5.07 -18.42 -1.76
N SER A 137 6.19 -18.97 -2.26
CA SER A 137 6.33 -20.40 -2.54
C SER A 137 6.19 -21.30 -1.30
N ARG A 138 6.51 -20.74 -0.12
CA ARG A 138 6.40 -21.44 1.18
C ARG A 138 4.98 -21.41 1.76
N LEU A 139 4.05 -20.67 1.17
CA LEU A 139 2.66 -20.72 1.55
C LEU A 139 2.00 -22.04 1.08
N PRO A 140 0.95 -22.51 1.79
CA PRO A 140 0.07 -23.56 1.26
C PRO A 140 -0.43 -23.19 -0.14
N LYS A 141 -0.37 -24.12 -1.10
CA LYS A 141 -0.70 -23.88 -2.52
C LYS A 141 -1.97 -23.04 -2.76
N PRO A 142 -3.12 -23.28 -2.06
CA PRO A 142 -4.33 -22.47 -2.25
C PRO A 142 -4.16 -21.02 -1.81
N LEU A 143 -3.35 -20.75 -0.80
CA LEU A 143 -3.08 -19.38 -0.31
C LEU A 143 -2.06 -18.67 -1.20
N ALA A 144 -1.00 -19.38 -1.62
CA ALA A 144 -0.02 -18.86 -2.57
C ALA A 144 -0.69 -18.39 -3.87
N ARG A 145 -1.61 -19.21 -4.43
CA ARG A 145 -2.39 -18.86 -5.62
C ARG A 145 -3.20 -17.57 -5.43
N LEU A 146 -3.93 -17.41 -4.33
CA LEU A 146 -4.72 -16.22 -4.07
C LEU A 146 -3.86 -14.97 -3.86
N VAL A 147 -2.69 -15.13 -3.22
CA VAL A 147 -1.71 -14.06 -3.05
C VAL A 147 -1.15 -13.65 -4.41
N SER A 148 -0.78 -14.60 -5.26
CA SER A 148 -0.31 -14.32 -6.63
C SER A 148 -1.36 -13.61 -7.47
N LEU A 149 -2.60 -14.11 -7.48
CA LEU A 149 -3.71 -13.48 -8.21
C LEU A 149 -3.95 -12.03 -7.76
N TYR A 150 -3.82 -11.75 -6.46
CA TYR A 150 -4.11 -10.43 -5.92
C TYR A 150 -2.93 -9.46 -6.01
N TYR A 151 -1.70 -9.90 -5.67
CA TYR A 151 -0.54 -9.01 -5.55
C TYR A 151 0.38 -9.03 -6.77
N ILE A 152 0.44 -10.12 -7.53
CA ILE A 152 1.31 -10.25 -8.71
C ILE A 152 0.51 -10.01 -9.99
N GLU A 153 -0.63 -10.70 -10.16
CA GLU A 153 -1.49 -10.58 -11.34
C GLU A 153 -2.47 -9.40 -11.25
N ASP A 154 -2.46 -8.67 -10.13
CA ASP A 154 -3.26 -7.45 -9.87
C ASP A 154 -4.77 -7.60 -10.12
N LYS A 155 -5.31 -8.82 -9.90
CA LYS A 155 -6.73 -9.09 -10.08
C LYS A 155 -7.57 -8.49 -8.96
N SER A 156 -8.71 -7.93 -9.32
CA SER A 156 -9.70 -7.44 -8.35
C SER A 156 -10.34 -8.59 -7.56
N TYR A 157 -10.91 -8.29 -6.40
CA TYR A 157 -11.65 -9.29 -5.61
C TYR A 157 -12.78 -9.95 -6.41
N LYS A 158 -13.47 -9.19 -7.29
CA LYS A 158 -14.51 -9.75 -8.14
C LYS A 158 -13.97 -10.79 -9.14
N GLU A 159 -12.85 -10.49 -9.76
CA GLU A 159 -12.20 -11.40 -10.72
C GLU A 159 -11.72 -12.67 -10.02
N ILE A 160 -11.03 -12.51 -8.85
CA ILE A 160 -10.53 -13.64 -8.07
C ILE A 160 -11.69 -14.53 -7.60
N THR A 161 -12.76 -13.93 -7.05
CA THR A 161 -13.91 -14.70 -6.55
C THR A 161 -14.63 -15.45 -7.67
N LYS A 162 -14.73 -14.87 -8.85
CA LYS A 162 -15.29 -15.53 -10.04
C LYS A 162 -14.38 -16.68 -10.51
N GLN A 163 -13.07 -16.45 -10.56
CA GLN A 163 -12.08 -17.44 -11.03
C GLN A 163 -11.95 -18.62 -10.07
N GLU A 164 -11.91 -18.36 -8.77
CA GLU A 164 -11.68 -19.37 -7.73
C GLU A 164 -12.98 -19.93 -7.13
N SER A 165 -14.14 -19.47 -7.61
CA SER A 165 -15.47 -19.89 -7.12
C SER A 165 -15.64 -19.74 -5.61
N ILE A 166 -15.16 -18.64 -5.04
CA ILE A 166 -15.24 -18.33 -3.61
C ILE A 166 -15.94 -16.98 -3.37
N THR A 167 -16.48 -16.80 -2.18
CA THR A 167 -17.10 -15.51 -1.79
C THR A 167 -16.05 -14.46 -1.42
N ILE A 168 -16.42 -13.16 -1.50
CA ILE A 168 -15.54 -12.05 -1.09
C ILE A 168 -15.12 -12.18 0.40
N PRO A 169 -16.01 -12.52 1.36
CA PRO A 169 -15.58 -12.76 2.72
C PRO A 169 -14.57 -13.90 2.87
N ALA A 170 -14.78 -15.01 2.14
CA ALA A 170 -13.85 -16.13 2.15
C ALA A 170 -12.49 -15.76 1.55
N LEU A 171 -12.45 -14.99 0.45
CA LEU A 171 -11.22 -14.44 -0.12
C LEU A 171 -10.47 -13.56 0.88
N LYS A 172 -11.15 -12.60 1.51
CA LYS A 172 -10.56 -11.72 2.52
C LYS A 172 -9.94 -12.51 3.68
N MET A 173 -10.66 -13.52 4.18
CA MET A 173 -10.16 -14.37 5.27
C MET A 173 -8.93 -15.19 4.84
N LYS A 174 -8.92 -15.75 3.63
CA LYS A 174 -7.78 -16.50 3.09
C LYS A 174 -6.55 -15.59 2.87
N LEU A 175 -6.73 -14.40 2.32
CA LEU A 175 -5.65 -13.40 2.18
C LEU A 175 -5.13 -12.93 3.55
N PHE A 176 -6.00 -12.78 4.55
CA PHE A 176 -5.58 -12.46 5.91
C PHE A 176 -4.70 -13.56 6.51
N ARG A 177 -5.11 -14.84 6.38
CA ARG A 177 -4.32 -15.99 6.84
C ARG A 177 -2.99 -16.08 6.14
N ALA A 178 -2.96 -15.91 4.81
CA ALA A 178 -1.72 -15.88 4.03
C ALA A 178 -0.76 -14.80 4.54
N LYS A 179 -1.26 -13.58 4.77
CA LYS A 179 -0.46 -12.47 5.30
C LYS A 179 0.12 -12.77 6.69
N LYS A 180 -0.65 -13.44 7.56
CA LYS A 180 -0.16 -13.85 8.88
C LYS A 180 1.01 -14.82 8.76
N ILE A 181 0.87 -15.86 7.93
CA ILE A 181 1.93 -16.86 7.68
C ILE A 181 3.18 -16.18 7.09
N LEU A 182 3.02 -15.29 6.08
CA LEU A 182 4.14 -14.55 5.50
C LEU A 182 4.87 -13.70 6.53
N LYS A 183 4.15 -13.05 7.45
CA LYS A 183 4.74 -12.27 8.54
C LYS A 183 5.55 -13.15 9.49
N ASP A 184 5.04 -14.32 9.82
CA ASP A 184 5.71 -15.27 10.72
C ASP A 184 6.97 -15.88 10.05
N LEU A 185 6.92 -16.16 8.75
CA LEU A 185 8.07 -16.61 7.95
C LEU A 185 9.16 -15.53 7.88
N ALA A 186 8.79 -14.28 7.60
CA ALA A 186 9.74 -13.18 7.52
C ALA A 186 10.45 -12.92 8.86
N LYS A 187 9.74 -13.01 9.98
CA LYS A 187 10.36 -12.87 11.31
C LYS A 187 11.41 -13.95 11.60
N LYS A 188 11.11 -15.19 11.23
CA LYS A 188 12.07 -16.30 11.41
C LYS A 188 13.33 -16.10 10.57
N GLU A 189 13.24 -15.55 9.38
CA GLU A 189 14.41 -15.25 8.55
C GLU A 189 15.31 -14.16 9.15
N ASP A 190 14.70 -13.14 9.78
CA ASP A 190 15.46 -12.09 10.47
C ASP A 190 16.17 -12.62 11.71
N GLU A 191 15.59 -13.60 12.43
CA GLU A 191 16.21 -14.26 13.59
C GLU A 191 17.39 -15.17 13.22
N TYR A 192 17.39 -15.74 12.00
CA TYR A 192 18.50 -16.59 11.52
C TYR A 192 19.66 -15.80 10.89
N LYS A 193 19.52 -14.50 10.66
CA LYS A 193 20.54 -13.62 10.09
C LYS A 193 21.33 -12.82 11.13
N GLN A 194 20.97 -12.96 12.40
CA GLN A 194 21.72 -12.42 13.57
C GLN A 194 22.58 -13.53 14.18
#